data_1b09d684e2e6450af9c57d2c2b367113
#
_entry.id   1b09d684e2e6450af9c57d2c2b367113
#
_cell.length_a   1.000
_cell.length_b   1.000
_cell.length_c   1.000
_cell.angle_alpha   90.00
_cell.angle_beta   90.00
_cell.angle_gamma   90.00
#
_symmetry.space_group_name_H-M   'P 1'
#
loop_
_entity.id
_entity.type
_entity.pdbx_description
1 polymer ?
#
loop_
_entity_poly.entity_id
_entity_poly.type
_entity_poly.pdbx_seq_one_letter_code
_entity_poly.pdbx_strand_id
1 'polypeptide(L)'
;IMISGTITDASGRTLSGQTTTAFWHSVRHAKPISIGLNCALGASELRPFLQKLSQIADCYVSVHPNAGLPNQFGEYDQTPSEMATILKEFGEEGLYNIVGGCCGTTAEHIAVIKALVNDFTPRAIPASPKSMLLSGLEPLEIKEDNLFINIGERTNVTGSAIFRKLI
;
A
#
# COMPACT_ATOMS: atom_id res chain seq x y z
N ILE A 1 9.35 -1.48 12.70
CA ILE A 1 7.99 -1.90 12.29
C ILE A 1 7.95 -1.97 10.77
N MET A 2 7.38 -3.04 10.21
CA MET A 2 6.97 -3.17 8.81
C MET A 2 5.44 -3.20 8.79
N ILE A 3 4.82 -2.41 7.92
CA ILE A 3 3.37 -2.36 7.78
C ILE A 3 3.00 -2.88 6.40
N SER A 4 2.02 -3.78 6.34
CA SER A 4 1.50 -4.31 5.08
C SER A 4 -0.02 -4.25 5.09
N GLY A 5 -0.60 -3.67 4.06
CA GLY A 5 -2.04 -3.56 3.89
C GLY A 5 -2.56 -4.50 2.81
N THR A 6 -3.85 -4.80 2.89
CA THR A 6 -4.53 -5.62 1.90
C THR A 6 -5.57 -4.77 1.17
N ILE A 7 -5.49 -4.75 -0.16
CA ILE A 7 -6.55 -4.20 -1.02
C ILE A 7 -7.55 -5.32 -1.24
N THR A 8 -8.76 -5.15 -0.74
CA THR A 8 -9.72 -6.24 -0.60
C THR A 8 -10.47 -6.59 -1.88
N ASP A 9 -10.52 -5.66 -2.83
CA ASP A 9 -11.25 -5.84 -4.08
C ASP A 9 -10.76 -4.91 -5.20
N ALA A 10 -11.36 -5.03 -6.37
CA ALA A 10 -11.06 -4.22 -7.54
C ALA A 10 -11.39 -2.71 -7.38
N SER A 11 -12.09 -2.30 -6.31
CA SER A 11 -12.31 -0.87 -6.03
C SER A 11 -11.06 -0.16 -5.54
N GLY A 12 -10.02 -0.93 -5.18
CA GLY A 12 -8.74 -0.40 -4.74
C GLY A 12 -8.73 0.09 -3.29
N ARG A 13 -9.64 -0.40 -2.49
CA ARG A 13 -9.77 -0.01 -1.09
C ARG A 13 -9.36 -1.12 -0.12
N THR A 14 -8.87 -0.71 1.03
CA THR A 14 -8.67 -1.62 2.17
C THR A 14 -10.02 -2.02 2.77
N LEU A 15 -10.03 -3.03 3.65
CA LEU A 15 -11.25 -3.47 4.34
C LEU A 15 -11.93 -2.32 5.12
N SER A 16 -11.16 -1.36 5.62
CA SER A 16 -11.69 -0.15 6.28
C SER A 16 -12.22 0.90 5.31
N GLY A 17 -12.18 0.65 4.00
CA GLY A 17 -12.68 1.54 2.95
C GLY A 17 -11.68 2.61 2.49
N GLN A 18 -10.46 2.62 2.99
CA GLN A 18 -9.45 3.61 2.64
C GLN A 18 -8.82 3.32 1.28
N THR A 19 -8.57 4.38 0.51
CA THR A 19 -7.68 4.31 -0.65
C THR A 19 -6.23 4.03 -0.23
N THR A 20 -5.38 3.57 -1.14
CA THR A 20 -3.95 3.33 -0.87
C THR A 20 -3.25 4.55 -0.28
N THR A 21 -3.55 5.75 -0.80
CA THR A 21 -2.98 7.00 -0.29
C THR A 21 -3.47 7.32 1.12
N ALA A 22 -4.78 7.19 1.37
CA ALA A 22 -5.35 7.41 2.68
C ALA A 22 -4.80 6.42 3.72
N PHE A 23 -4.66 5.14 3.33
CA PHE A 23 -4.02 4.13 4.16
C PHE A 23 -2.59 4.53 4.55
N TRP A 24 -1.75 4.94 3.57
CA TRP A 24 -0.40 5.41 3.87
C TRP A 24 -0.40 6.61 4.83
N HIS A 25 -1.19 7.62 4.57
CA HIS A 25 -1.26 8.81 5.44
C HIS A 25 -1.71 8.47 6.86
N SER A 26 -2.60 7.49 7.04
CA SER A 26 -3.09 7.10 8.37
C SER A 26 -2.04 6.38 9.22
N VAL A 27 -1.09 5.66 8.60
CA VAL A 27 -0.08 4.86 9.32
C VAL A 27 1.33 5.47 9.31
N ARG A 28 1.57 6.50 8.48
CA ARG A 28 2.88 7.12 8.28
C ARG A 28 3.50 7.66 9.58
N HIS A 29 2.68 8.14 10.51
CA HIS A 29 3.13 8.65 11.81
C HIS A 29 3.86 7.60 12.66
N ALA A 30 3.66 6.31 12.41
CA ALA A 30 4.38 5.22 13.06
C ALA A 30 5.85 5.10 12.61
N LYS A 31 6.27 5.87 11.59
CA LYS A 31 7.61 5.86 10.99
C LYS A 31 8.08 4.44 10.68
N PRO A 32 7.33 3.67 9.89
CA PRO A 32 7.69 2.30 9.59
C PRO A 32 8.97 2.24 8.75
N ILE A 33 9.72 1.15 8.87
CA ILE A 33 10.84 0.86 7.97
C ILE A 33 10.34 0.55 6.55
N SER A 34 9.19 -0.07 6.45
CA SER A 34 8.51 -0.30 5.17
C SER A 34 7.00 -0.24 5.29
N ILE A 35 6.37 0.20 4.22
CA ILE A 35 4.94 0.09 3.93
C ILE A 35 4.75 -0.79 2.69
N GLY A 36 3.71 -1.58 2.64
CA GLY A 36 3.49 -2.43 1.49
C GLY A 36 2.08 -2.94 1.31
N LEU A 37 1.94 -3.76 0.28
CA LEU A 37 0.69 -4.42 -0.06
C LEU A 37 0.91 -5.94 -0.13
N ASN A 38 -0.08 -6.68 0.35
CA ASN A 38 -0.06 -8.13 0.29
C ASN A 38 -1.45 -8.71 0.08
N CYS A 39 -1.48 -9.94 -0.43
CA CYS A 39 -2.67 -10.78 -0.48
C CYS A 39 -3.83 -10.20 -1.30
N ALA A 40 -4.98 -10.87 -1.27
CA ALA A 40 -6.25 -10.63 -1.97
C ALA A 40 -6.15 -10.62 -3.50
N LEU A 41 -5.13 -9.97 -4.04
CA LEU A 41 -4.93 -9.79 -5.48
C LEU A 41 -3.63 -10.46 -5.95
N GLY A 42 -3.58 -10.82 -7.22
CA GLY A 42 -2.36 -11.19 -7.91
C GLY A 42 -1.46 -9.99 -8.20
N ALA A 43 -0.27 -10.24 -8.73
CA ALA A 43 0.68 -9.17 -9.01
C ALA A 43 0.12 -8.14 -10.01
N SER A 44 -0.53 -8.60 -11.08
CA SER A 44 -1.12 -7.71 -12.10
C SER A 44 -2.14 -6.74 -11.52
N GLU A 45 -3.03 -7.23 -10.69
CA GLU A 45 -4.11 -6.44 -10.09
C GLU A 45 -3.59 -5.48 -9.01
N LEU A 46 -2.47 -5.82 -8.33
CA LEU A 46 -1.83 -4.95 -7.35
C LEU A 46 -1.06 -3.78 -7.98
N ARG A 47 -0.71 -3.86 -9.27
CA ARG A 47 0.13 -2.88 -9.96
C ARG A 47 -0.28 -1.42 -9.73
N PRO A 48 -1.53 -0.98 -9.99
CA PRO A 48 -1.90 0.43 -9.88
C PRO A 48 -1.78 0.96 -8.44
N PHE A 49 -2.04 0.12 -7.45
CA PHE A 49 -1.94 0.48 -6.04
C PHE A 49 -0.49 0.54 -5.57
N LEU A 50 0.34 -0.40 -6.05
CA LEU A 50 1.77 -0.40 -5.80
C LEU A 50 2.46 0.81 -6.44
N GLN A 51 2.12 1.16 -7.68
CA GLN A 51 2.62 2.37 -8.34
C GLN A 51 2.28 3.62 -7.53
N LYS A 52 1.04 3.72 -7.04
CA LYS A 52 0.64 4.86 -6.21
C LYS A 52 1.43 4.91 -4.91
N LEU A 53 1.57 3.79 -4.22
CA LEU A 53 2.33 3.71 -2.97
C LEU A 53 3.82 4.03 -3.19
N SER A 54 4.39 3.52 -4.28
CA SER A 54 5.77 3.78 -4.67
C SER A 54 6.08 5.28 -4.87
N GLN A 55 5.13 6.05 -5.37
CA GLN A 55 5.30 7.49 -5.61
C GLN A 55 5.26 8.33 -4.33
N ILE A 56 4.52 7.88 -3.31
CA ILE A 56 4.21 8.71 -2.13
C ILE A 56 4.89 8.26 -0.83
N ALA A 57 5.31 7.01 -0.74
CA ALA A 57 5.89 6.48 0.50
C ALA A 57 7.34 6.93 0.67
N ASP A 58 7.60 7.67 1.74
CA ASP A 58 8.93 8.14 2.14
C ASP A 58 9.70 7.14 3.02
N CYS A 59 9.38 5.85 2.87
CA CYS A 59 10.10 4.70 3.43
C CYS A 59 10.20 3.59 2.38
N TYR A 60 10.76 2.44 2.71
CA TYR A 60 10.79 1.30 1.79
C TYR A 60 9.39 0.82 1.44
N VAL A 61 9.21 0.34 0.21
CA VAL A 61 7.96 -0.27 -0.26
C VAL A 61 8.12 -1.76 -0.41
N SER A 62 7.16 -2.52 0.12
CA SER A 62 7.11 -3.97 0.00
C SER A 62 5.89 -4.45 -0.78
N VAL A 63 6.02 -5.56 -1.51
CA VAL A 63 4.93 -6.19 -2.24
C VAL A 63 4.97 -7.72 -2.09
N HIS A 64 3.84 -8.30 -1.72
CA HIS A 64 3.67 -9.74 -1.52
C HIS A 64 2.35 -10.20 -2.15
N PRO A 65 2.30 -10.33 -3.50
CA PRO A 65 1.09 -10.74 -4.20
C PRO A 65 0.80 -12.23 -3.99
N ASN A 66 -0.45 -12.61 -4.26
CA ASN A 66 -0.81 -14.01 -4.43
C ASN A 66 -0.25 -14.57 -5.74
N ALA A 67 -0.16 -15.88 -5.88
CA ALA A 67 0.14 -16.55 -7.13
C ALA A 67 -1.09 -16.51 -8.09
N GLY A 68 -1.47 -15.30 -8.51
CA GLY A 68 -2.68 -15.02 -9.27
C GLY A 68 -3.92 -14.83 -8.40
N LEU A 69 -5.09 -14.95 -9.01
CA LEU A 69 -6.38 -14.98 -8.32
C LEU A 69 -6.80 -16.43 -8.05
N PRO A 70 -7.58 -16.69 -6.99
CA PRO A 70 -8.09 -18.03 -6.74
C PRO A 70 -9.06 -18.47 -7.86
N ASN A 71 -8.91 -19.70 -8.31
CA ASN A 71 -9.82 -20.32 -9.27
C ASN A 71 -11.15 -20.70 -8.59
N GLN A 72 -12.09 -21.31 -9.35
CA GLN A 72 -13.39 -21.73 -8.85
C GLN A 72 -13.33 -22.75 -7.69
N PHE A 73 -12.19 -23.40 -7.47
CA PHE A 73 -11.95 -24.33 -6.36
C PHE A 73 -11.19 -23.69 -5.20
N GLY A 74 -10.85 -22.40 -5.30
CA GLY A 74 -10.05 -21.68 -4.30
C GLY A 74 -8.55 -21.93 -4.41
N GLU A 75 -8.08 -22.58 -5.48
CA GLU A 75 -6.67 -22.85 -5.72
C GLU A 75 -6.01 -21.71 -6.52
N TYR A 76 -4.69 -21.64 -6.44
CA TYR A 76 -3.88 -20.62 -7.12
C TYR A 76 -3.03 -21.28 -8.20
N ASP A 77 -3.26 -20.89 -9.45
CA ASP A 77 -2.72 -21.59 -10.61
C ASP A 77 -1.56 -20.83 -11.31
N GLN A 78 -1.24 -19.61 -10.87
CA GLN A 78 -0.15 -18.85 -11.49
C GLN A 78 1.19 -19.54 -11.22
N THR A 79 1.92 -19.78 -12.29
CA THR A 79 3.24 -20.44 -12.22
C THR A 79 4.33 -19.47 -11.71
N PRO A 80 5.45 -20.00 -11.17
CA PRO A 80 6.60 -19.19 -10.78
C PRO A 80 7.12 -18.27 -11.90
N SER A 81 7.16 -18.74 -13.14
CA SER A 81 7.66 -17.97 -14.28
C SER A 81 6.72 -16.83 -14.69
N GLU A 82 5.40 -17.05 -14.64
CA GLU A 82 4.41 -16.00 -14.90
C GLU A 82 4.48 -14.90 -13.86
N MET A 83 4.53 -15.27 -12.58
CA MET A 83 4.67 -14.30 -11.48
C MET A 83 5.98 -13.52 -11.59
N ALA A 84 7.09 -14.21 -11.90
CA ALA A 84 8.38 -13.56 -12.07
C ALA A 84 8.39 -12.54 -13.23
N THR A 85 7.68 -12.82 -14.32
CA THR A 85 7.57 -11.90 -15.47
C THR A 85 6.93 -10.58 -15.04
N ILE A 86 5.84 -10.62 -14.26
CA ILE A 86 5.16 -9.43 -13.79
C ILE A 86 6.02 -8.66 -12.76
N LEU A 87 6.63 -9.40 -11.82
CA LEU A 87 7.49 -8.78 -10.80
C LEU A 87 8.77 -8.19 -11.39
N LYS A 88 9.24 -8.72 -12.54
CA LYS A 88 10.33 -8.16 -13.31
C LYS A 88 9.99 -6.75 -13.81
N GLU A 89 8.82 -6.57 -14.43
CA GLU A 89 8.35 -5.26 -14.85
C GLU A 89 8.30 -4.26 -13.69
N PHE A 90 7.82 -4.70 -12.50
CA PHE A 90 7.82 -3.86 -11.31
C PHE A 90 9.22 -3.46 -10.84
N GLY A 91 10.19 -4.38 -10.96
CA GLY A 91 11.59 -4.12 -10.66
C GLY A 91 12.22 -3.12 -11.63
N GLU A 92 11.98 -3.30 -12.93
CA GLU A 92 12.44 -2.38 -14.00
C GLU A 92 11.87 -0.97 -13.83
N GLU A 93 10.64 -0.85 -13.37
CA GLU A 93 10.00 0.43 -13.06
C GLU A 93 10.40 1.00 -11.68
N GLY A 94 11.14 0.27 -10.86
CA GLY A 94 11.55 0.70 -9.53
C GLY A 94 10.38 0.88 -8.57
N LEU A 95 9.41 -0.04 -8.56
CA LEU A 95 8.20 0.09 -7.75
C LEU A 95 8.33 -0.42 -6.32
N TYR A 96 9.32 -1.26 -6.03
CA TYR A 96 9.49 -1.88 -4.71
C TYR A 96 10.94 -1.89 -4.24
N ASN A 97 11.12 -2.12 -2.93
CA ASN A 97 12.41 -2.39 -2.28
C ASN A 97 12.46 -3.80 -1.70
N ILE A 98 11.29 -4.35 -1.35
CA ILE A 98 11.15 -5.67 -0.73
C ILE A 98 10.07 -6.40 -1.51
N VAL A 99 10.33 -7.64 -1.88
CA VAL A 99 9.38 -8.46 -2.63
C VAL A 99 9.36 -9.89 -2.08
N GLY A 100 8.21 -10.49 -2.13
CA GLY A 100 7.96 -11.86 -1.75
C GLY A 100 6.67 -12.36 -2.36
N GLY A 101 6.02 -13.30 -1.72
CA GLY A 101 4.76 -13.86 -2.14
C GLY A 101 3.79 -14.02 -0.97
N CYS A 102 2.52 -14.30 -1.27
CA CYS A 102 1.46 -14.57 -0.32
C CYS A 102 0.75 -15.87 -0.69
N CYS A 103 -0.58 -15.89 -0.76
CA CYS A 103 -1.35 -17.10 -1.01
C CYS A 103 -0.97 -17.79 -2.33
N GLY A 104 -0.86 -19.09 -2.30
CA GLY A 104 -0.49 -19.91 -3.46
C GLY A 104 0.98 -19.91 -3.84
N THR A 105 1.83 -19.06 -3.23
CA THR A 105 3.27 -19.07 -3.52
C THR A 105 3.98 -20.24 -2.86
N THR A 106 4.86 -20.90 -3.61
CA THR A 106 5.67 -22.03 -3.21
C THR A 106 7.14 -21.65 -3.09
N ALA A 107 7.98 -22.59 -2.66
CA ALA A 107 9.42 -22.42 -2.62
C ALA A 107 10.01 -22.09 -4.00
N GLU A 108 9.43 -22.63 -5.07
CA GLU A 108 9.86 -22.35 -6.45
C GLU A 108 9.56 -20.89 -6.83
N HIS A 109 8.39 -20.37 -6.46
CA HIS A 109 8.08 -18.93 -6.65
C HIS A 109 9.12 -18.06 -5.97
N ILE A 110 9.46 -18.35 -4.73
CA ILE A 110 10.45 -17.55 -3.98
C ILE A 110 11.85 -17.70 -4.59
N ALA A 111 12.20 -18.87 -5.11
CA ALA A 111 13.48 -19.10 -5.76
C ALA A 111 13.66 -18.22 -7.02
N VAL A 112 12.62 -18.15 -7.88
CA VAL A 112 12.68 -17.30 -9.09
C VAL A 112 12.65 -15.82 -8.73
N ILE A 113 11.87 -15.40 -7.72
CA ILE A 113 11.87 -14.02 -7.23
C ILE A 113 13.26 -13.63 -6.71
N LYS A 114 13.89 -14.50 -5.91
CA LYS A 114 15.25 -14.27 -5.38
C LYS A 114 16.27 -14.11 -6.51
N ALA A 115 16.20 -14.93 -7.55
CA ALA A 115 17.09 -14.80 -8.70
C ALA A 115 16.90 -13.46 -9.42
N LEU A 116 15.64 -13.08 -9.60
CA LEU A 116 15.23 -11.88 -10.32
C LEU A 116 15.70 -10.57 -9.66
N VAL A 117 15.61 -10.45 -8.34
CA VAL A 117 15.87 -9.17 -7.63
C VAL A 117 17.31 -8.70 -7.69
N ASN A 118 18.25 -9.59 -8.06
CA ASN A 118 19.66 -9.21 -8.20
C ASN A 118 19.91 -8.29 -9.41
N ASP A 119 19.00 -8.25 -10.36
CA ASP A 119 19.15 -7.53 -11.64
C ASP A 119 18.65 -6.07 -11.59
N PHE A 120 18.03 -5.66 -10.48
CA PHE A 120 17.39 -4.34 -10.39
C PHE A 120 18.03 -3.42 -9.37
N THR A 121 18.04 -2.13 -9.72
CA THR A 121 18.31 -1.07 -8.75
C THR A 121 17.09 -0.91 -7.81
N PRO A 122 17.30 -0.91 -6.50
CA PRO A 122 16.22 -0.68 -5.56
C PRO A 122 15.50 0.64 -5.83
N ARG A 123 14.20 0.67 -5.55
CA ARG A 123 13.38 1.88 -5.64
C ARG A 123 14.01 3.03 -4.86
N ALA A 124 14.13 4.21 -5.49
CA ALA A 124 14.53 5.42 -4.80
C ALA A 124 13.42 5.89 -3.85
N ILE A 125 13.78 6.22 -2.60
CA ILE A 125 12.82 6.74 -1.63
C ILE A 125 12.59 8.22 -1.92
N PRO A 126 11.34 8.67 -2.18
CA PRO A 126 11.05 10.07 -2.41
C PRO A 126 11.25 10.91 -1.15
N ALA A 127 11.47 12.20 -1.34
CA ALA A 127 11.54 13.13 -0.22
C ALA A 127 10.21 13.19 0.55
N SER A 128 10.30 13.33 1.86
CA SER A 128 9.12 13.49 2.72
C SER A 128 8.38 14.78 2.35
N PRO A 129 7.05 14.72 2.12
CA PRO A 129 6.27 15.92 1.84
C PRO A 129 6.27 16.87 3.05
N LYS A 130 6.34 18.17 2.76
CA LYS A 130 6.31 19.22 3.78
C LYS A 130 4.89 19.67 4.14
N SER A 131 3.91 19.26 3.34
CA SER A 131 2.50 19.57 3.54
C SER A 131 1.88 18.76 4.69
N MET A 132 0.79 19.30 5.26
CA MET A 132 -0.03 18.54 6.21
C MET A 132 -0.84 17.50 5.47
N LEU A 133 -0.70 16.24 5.87
CA LEU A 133 -1.40 15.10 5.30
C LEU A 133 -2.42 14.57 6.29
N LEU A 134 -3.68 14.58 5.91
CA LEU A 134 -4.80 14.06 6.68
C LEU A 134 -5.42 12.85 5.96
N SER A 135 -6.04 11.98 6.72
CA SER A 135 -6.63 10.75 6.20
C SER A 135 -8.01 10.48 6.80
N GLY A 136 -8.99 10.32 5.92
CA GLY A 136 -10.25 9.67 6.17
C GLY A 136 -10.31 8.39 5.34
N LEU A 137 -11.40 8.18 4.60
CA LEU A 137 -11.47 7.17 3.53
C LEU A 137 -10.66 7.62 2.31
N GLU A 138 -10.64 8.94 2.07
CA GLU A 138 -9.82 9.62 1.08
C GLU A 138 -8.70 10.42 1.75
N PRO A 139 -7.58 10.66 1.04
CA PRO A 139 -6.54 11.53 1.52
C PRO A 139 -6.95 13.01 1.39
N LEU A 140 -6.50 13.83 2.32
CA LEU A 140 -6.53 15.28 2.19
C LEU A 140 -5.12 15.83 2.43
N GLU A 141 -4.56 16.48 1.44
CA GLU A 141 -3.29 17.20 1.54
C GLU A 141 -3.55 18.71 1.59
N ILE A 142 -3.08 19.36 2.64
CA ILE A 142 -3.19 20.80 2.80
C ILE A 142 -1.91 21.44 2.28
N LYS A 143 -2.02 22.17 1.16
CA LYS A 143 -0.94 22.86 0.46
C LYS A 143 -1.07 24.37 0.58
N GLU A 144 0.00 25.09 0.30
CA GLU A 144 0.02 26.56 0.32
C GLU A 144 -0.89 27.18 -0.75
N ASP A 145 -1.13 26.47 -1.84
CA ASP A 145 -2.00 26.91 -2.96
C ASP A 145 -3.50 26.56 -2.76
N ASN A 146 -3.87 25.92 -1.66
CA ASN A 146 -5.27 25.71 -1.32
C ASN A 146 -5.94 27.05 -0.99
N LEU A 147 -7.00 27.40 -1.73
CA LEU A 147 -7.71 28.67 -1.53
C LEU A 147 -8.50 28.70 -0.21
N PHE A 148 -9.20 27.62 0.10
CA PHE A 148 -10.04 27.52 1.30
C PHE A 148 -10.27 26.05 1.65
N ILE A 149 -10.15 25.73 2.93
CA ILE A 149 -10.43 24.39 3.44
C ILE A 149 -11.46 24.51 4.55
N ASN A 150 -12.61 23.87 4.36
CA ASN A 150 -13.66 23.80 5.35
C ASN A 150 -13.40 22.62 6.29
N ILE A 151 -13.25 22.89 7.59
CA ILE A 151 -12.98 21.89 8.62
C ILE A 151 -14.19 21.82 9.55
N GLY A 152 -14.87 20.65 9.53
CA GLY A 152 -15.93 20.35 10.50
C GLY A 152 -15.33 19.81 11.79
N GLU A 153 -15.45 20.56 12.89
CA GLU A 153 -15.00 20.10 14.19
C GLU A 153 -15.96 19.08 14.80
N ARG A 154 -15.40 17.98 15.35
CA ARG A 154 -16.17 16.97 16.09
C ARG A 154 -16.06 17.11 17.60
N THR A 155 -14.99 17.74 18.08
CA THR A 155 -14.73 17.95 19.52
C THR A 155 -15.38 19.25 19.95
N ASN A 156 -16.64 19.17 20.37
CA ASN A 156 -17.47 20.34 20.67
C ASN A 156 -18.07 20.18 22.08
N VAL A 157 -17.73 21.13 22.97
CA VAL A 157 -18.18 21.14 24.36
C VAL A 157 -19.72 21.23 24.45
N THR A 158 -20.34 22.03 23.59
CA THR A 158 -21.79 22.22 23.60
C THR A 158 -22.53 21.04 22.99
N GLY A 159 -21.92 20.35 22.02
CA GLY A 159 -22.51 19.20 21.33
C GLY A 159 -22.25 17.85 21.99
N SER A 160 -21.38 17.76 22.99
CA SER A 160 -21.02 16.51 23.65
C SER A 160 -21.19 16.59 25.16
N ALA A 161 -22.20 15.91 25.68
CA ALA A 161 -22.44 15.81 27.13
C ALA A 161 -21.29 15.11 27.88
N ILE A 162 -20.62 14.15 27.21
CA ILE A 162 -19.46 13.43 27.78
C ILE A 162 -18.25 14.37 27.85
N PHE A 163 -17.94 15.08 26.76
CA PHE A 163 -16.78 15.98 26.72
C PHE A 163 -16.95 17.14 27.72
N ARG A 164 -18.16 17.69 27.87
CA ARG A 164 -18.46 18.71 28.84
C ARG A 164 -18.22 18.30 30.29
N LYS A 165 -18.29 17.02 30.60
CA LYS A 165 -18.02 16.46 31.94
C LYS A 165 -16.53 16.20 32.20
N LEU A 166 -15.72 16.17 31.14
CA LEU A 166 -14.28 15.88 31.24
C LEU A 166 -13.41 17.14 31.39
N ILE A 167 -13.95 18.30 31.04
CA ILE A 167 -13.32 19.61 31.19
C ILE A 167 -14.01 20.40 32.29
#